data_c9e55d062fc83c034e87d619d48ba904
#
_entry.id   c9e55d062fc83c034e87d619d48ba904
#
_cell.length_a   1.000
_cell.length_b   1.000
_cell.length_c   1.000
_cell.angle_alpha   90.00
_cell.angle_beta   90.00
_cell.angle_gamma   90.00
#
_symmetry.space_group_name_H-M   'P 1'
#
loop_
_entity.id
_entity.type
_entity.pdbx_description
1 polymer ?
#
loop_
_entity_poly.entity_id
_entity_poly.type
_entity_poly.pdbx_seq_one_letter_code
_entity_poly.pdbx_strand_id
1 'polypeptide(L)'
;MATPKISVIIPAHNEELYLGRCIRSLLDQSVNVNEYELIIINDASDDNTQKIIDHYIDNIVLINNESNIGLPASLNKGILKAKGQYIVRVDADDYVHCEYLKVLSIHLKLNNDLDAVACDYDLVDDRQDLIKHVNCLKSPIGCGIMYRAEQLIEIGCYDENFRVREDEEMSIRFKKKYSLTRIPLPLYKYHLHDNNITSNLQAMNFYKDKLNQKHDR
;
A
#
# COMPACT_ATOMS: atom_id res chain seq x y z
N MET A 1 -0.83 -2.56 26.10
CA MET A 1 -0.03 -1.91 25.03
C MET A 1 -0.84 -0.74 24.51
N ALA A 2 -0.18 0.38 24.13
CA ALA A 2 -0.89 1.49 23.51
C ALA A 2 -1.44 1.04 22.14
N THR A 3 -2.61 1.57 21.74
CA THR A 3 -3.16 1.30 20.42
C THR A 3 -2.29 2.00 19.37
N PRO A 4 -1.83 1.33 18.31
CA PRO A 4 -1.05 1.96 17.26
C PRO A 4 -1.89 3.06 16.57
N LYS A 5 -1.22 4.09 16.08
CA LYS A 5 -1.88 5.19 15.34
C LYS A 5 -1.94 4.91 13.84
N ILE A 6 -0.98 4.14 13.32
CA ILE A 6 -0.80 3.85 11.91
C ILE A 6 -0.82 2.34 11.71
N SER A 7 -1.59 1.84 10.76
CA SER A 7 -1.50 0.46 10.28
C SER A 7 -0.96 0.44 8.85
N VAL A 8 0.17 -0.24 8.68
CA VAL A 8 0.80 -0.46 7.37
C VAL A 8 0.34 -1.81 6.85
N ILE A 9 -0.34 -1.82 5.72
CA ILE A 9 -0.89 -3.02 5.09
C ILE A 9 0.06 -3.47 3.98
N ILE A 10 0.58 -4.70 4.08
CA ILE A 10 1.58 -5.26 3.18
C ILE A 10 1.04 -6.58 2.61
N PRO A 11 0.40 -6.56 1.44
CA PRO A 11 0.01 -7.79 0.74
C PRO A 11 1.27 -8.43 0.13
N ALA A 12 1.40 -9.75 0.23
CA ALA A 12 2.52 -10.50 -0.33
C ALA A 12 2.05 -11.81 -0.98
N HIS A 13 2.49 -12.06 -2.21
CA HIS A 13 2.33 -13.34 -2.90
C HIS A 13 3.55 -13.60 -3.76
N ASN A 14 4.37 -14.58 -3.36
CA ASN A 14 5.62 -14.94 -4.05
C ASN A 14 6.64 -13.78 -4.12
N GLU A 15 6.97 -13.22 -2.96
CA GLU A 15 7.84 -12.05 -2.80
C GLU A 15 9.14 -12.38 -2.04
N GLU A 16 9.66 -13.61 -2.19
CA GLU A 16 10.86 -14.06 -1.48
C GLU A 16 12.08 -13.16 -1.70
N LEU A 17 12.17 -12.48 -2.84
CA LEU A 17 13.32 -11.64 -3.19
C LEU A 17 13.25 -10.25 -2.55
N TYR A 18 12.06 -9.71 -2.35
CA TYR A 18 11.88 -8.28 -2.07
C TYR A 18 11.29 -7.99 -0.69
N LEU A 19 10.41 -8.85 -0.17
CA LEU A 19 9.67 -8.63 1.09
C LEU A 19 10.59 -8.30 2.27
N GLY A 20 11.76 -8.94 2.36
CA GLY A 20 12.72 -8.66 3.44
C GLY A 20 13.25 -7.21 3.42
N ARG A 21 13.42 -6.61 2.23
CA ARG A 21 13.80 -5.21 2.08
C ARG A 21 12.65 -4.29 2.48
N CYS A 22 11.44 -4.59 2.02
CA CYS A 22 10.23 -3.88 2.38
C CYS A 22 10.07 -3.79 3.91
N ILE A 23 10.10 -4.93 4.60
CA ILE A 23 9.94 -4.98 6.07
C ILE A 23 11.04 -4.18 6.77
N ARG A 24 12.31 -4.33 6.38
CA ARG A 24 13.40 -3.56 7.02
C ARG A 24 13.23 -2.06 6.87
N SER A 25 12.79 -1.58 5.71
CA SER A 25 12.54 -0.15 5.51
C SER A 25 11.41 0.40 6.40
N LEU A 26 10.45 -0.46 6.74
CA LEU A 26 9.34 -0.13 7.63
C LEU A 26 9.70 -0.28 9.12
N LEU A 27 10.65 -1.15 9.48
CA LEU A 27 11.17 -1.24 10.84
C LEU A 27 12.16 -0.10 11.18
N ASP A 28 12.77 0.52 10.16
CA ASP A 28 13.71 1.66 10.29
C ASP A 28 13.01 3.03 10.22
N GLN A 29 11.72 3.10 10.56
CA GLN A 29 10.98 4.37 10.55
C GLN A 29 11.34 5.24 11.75
N SER A 30 11.40 6.58 11.55
CA SER A 30 11.65 7.56 12.60
C SER A 30 10.47 7.76 13.59
N VAL A 31 9.36 7.10 13.34
CA VAL A 31 8.20 7.02 14.25
C VAL A 31 8.47 5.98 15.33
N ASN A 32 8.01 6.24 16.57
CA ASN A 32 8.14 5.26 17.65
C ASN A 32 7.44 3.95 17.28
N VAL A 33 8.12 2.82 17.50
CA VAL A 33 7.63 1.46 17.17
C VAL A 33 6.25 1.14 17.77
N ASN A 34 5.89 1.75 18.89
CA ASN A 34 4.57 1.59 19.51
C ASN A 34 3.46 2.44 18.84
N GLU A 35 3.79 3.32 17.91
CA GLU A 35 2.82 4.18 17.23
C GLU A 35 2.35 3.60 15.89
N TYR A 36 2.95 2.50 15.40
CA TYR A 36 2.50 1.83 14.18
C TYR A 36 2.52 0.31 14.33
N GLU A 37 1.80 -0.37 13.46
CA GLU A 37 1.82 -1.83 13.30
C GLU A 37 2.04 -2.18 11.83
N LEU A 38 2.73 -3.30 11.59
CA LEU A 38 2.91 -3.87 10.26
C LEU A 38 1.99 -5.07 10.14
N ILE A 39 1.07 -5.06 9.20
CA ILE A 39 0.14 -6.16 8.92
C ILE A 39 0.51 -6.76 7.58
N ILE A 40 1.10 -7.95 7.60
CA ILE A 40 1.46 -8.70 6.40
C ILE A 40 0.37 -9.71 6.10
N ILE A 41 -0.09 -9.72 4.87
CA ILE A 41 -1.05 -10.69 4.35
C ILE A 41 -0.32 -11.59 3.36
N ASN A 42 0.01 -12.80 3.78
CA ASN A 42 0.55 -13.82 2.89
C ASN A 42 -0.59 -14.46 2.11
N ASP A 43 -0.71 -14.12 0.84
CA ASP A 43 -1.78 -14.58 -0.04
C ASP A 43 -1.45 -15.94 -0.68
N ALA A 44 -1.22 -16.96 0.18
CA ALA A 44 -0.89 -18.32 -0.21
C ALA A 44 0.36 -18.40 -1.12
N SER A 45 1.48 -17.80 -0.67
CA SER A 45 2.76 -17.94 -1.38
C SER A 45 3.26 -19.38 -1.37
N ASP A 46 3.83 -19.84 -2.48
CA ASP A 46 4.42 -21.18 -2.67
C ASP A 46 5.96 -21.17 -2.81
N ASP A 47 6.58 -19.97 -2.73
CA ASP A 47 8.01 -19.74 -2.65
C ASP A 47 8.52 -19.63 -1.19
N ASN A 48 9.71 -19.04 -0.98
CA ASN A 48 10.25 -18.83 0.36
C ASN A 48 9.73 -17.58 1.09
N THR A 49 8.66 -16.91 0.60
CA THR A 49 8.07 -15.73 1.24
C THR A 49 7.74 -15.99 2.71
N GLN A 50 7.15 -17.17 3.04
CA GLN A 50 6.83 -17.52 4.42
C GLN A 50 8.08 -17.56 5.31
N LYS A 51 9.21 -18.07 4.82
CA LYS A 51 10.47 -18.11 5.59
C LYS A 51 10.99 -16.70 5.89
N ILE A 52 10.81 -15.76 4.96
CA ILE A 52 11.15 -14.35 5.20
C ILE A 52 10.25 -13.76 6.29
N ILE A 53 8.94 -14.02 6.22
CA ILE A 53 7.97 -13.56 7.22
C ILE A 53 8.32 -14.08 8.62
N ASP A 54 8.66 -15.36 8.74
CA ASP A 54 9.00 -16.01 10.02
C ASP A 54 10.17 -15.33 10.74
N HIS A 55 11.12 -14.73 9.99
CA HIS A 55 12.24 -13.96 10.57
C HIS A 55 11.79 -12.67 11.29
N TYR A 56 10.61 -12.15 10.94
CA TYR A 56 10.08 -10.89 11.48
C TYR A 56 8.82 -11.08 12.31
N ILE A 57 8.48 -12.33 12.68
CA ILE A 57 7.19 -12.66 13.31
C ILE A 57 6.91 -11.89 14.58
N ASP A 58 7.93 -11.55 15.36
CA ASP A 58 7.81 -10.79 16.61
C ASP A 58 7.50 -9.28 16.37
N ASN A 59 7.68 -8.80 15.14
CA ASN A 59 7.53 -7.38 14.77
C ASN A 59 6.29 -7.09 13.95
N ILE A 60 5.50 -8.12 13.58
CA ILE A 60 4.42 -8.01 12.61
C ILE A 60 3.13 -8.66 13.11
N VAL A 61 2.04 -8.30 12.47
CA VAL A 61 0.76 -9.04 12.54
C VAL A 61 0.61 -9.81 11.23
N LEU A 62 0.64 -11.14 11.30
CA LEU A 62 0.53 -12.00 10.13
C LEU A 62 -0.91 -12.46 9.90
N ILE A 63 -1.35 -12.41 8.64
CA ILE A 63 -2.56 -13.03 8.13
C ILE A 63 -2.15 -14.00 7.01
N ASN A 64 -2.42 -15.28 7.17
CA ASN A 64 -2.22 -16.28 6.12
C ASN A 64 -3.54 -16.60 5.44
N ASN A 65 -3.60 -16.50 4.12
CA ASN A 65 -4.72 -16.98 3.31
C ASN A 65 -4.49 -18.46 2.95
N GLU A 66 -5.54 -19.26 2.98
CA GLU A 66 -5.49 -20.69 2.62
C GLU A 66 -5.31 -20.90 1.10
N SER A 67 -5.70 -19.92 0.30
CA SER A 67 -5.55 -19.88 -1.15
C SER A 67 -5.32 -18.44 -1.62
N ASN A 68 -4.77 -18.28 -2.83
CA ASN A 68 -4.63 -16.95 -3.43
C ASN A 68 -6.00 -16.35 -3.74
N ILE A 69 -6.39 -15.35 -2.94
CA ILE A 69 -7.66 -14.62 -3.08
C ILE A 69 -7.51 -13.32 -3.88
N GLY A 70 -6.27 -12.92 -4.16
CA GLY A 70 -5.92 -11.72 -4.93
C GLY A 70 -5.71 -10.47 -4.08
N LEU A 71 -5.04 -9.50 -4.70
CA LEU A 71 -4.59 -8.28 -4.06
C LEU A 71 -5.70 -7.50 -3.32
N PRO A 72 -6.86 -7.15 -3.93
CA PRO A 72 -7.86 -6.34 -3.25
C PRO A 72 -8.50 -7.05 -2.04
N ALA A 73 -8.74 -8.37 -2.13
CA ALA A 73 -9.28 -9.13 -1.01
C ALA A 73 -8.28 -9.25 0.14
N SER A 74 -6.98 -9.44 -0.17
CA SER A 74 -5.90 -9.44 0.81
C SER A 74 -5.75 -8.08 1.49
N LEU A 75 -5.80 -6.97 0.74
CA LEU A 75 -5.82 -5.61 1.29
C LEU A 75 -7.01 -5.40 2.23
N ASN A 76 -8.21 -5.81 1.85
CA ASN A 76 -9.40 -5.70 2.69
C ASN A 76 -9.27 -6.46 4.01
N LYS A 77 -8.72 -7.68 3.99
CA LYS A 77 -8.43 -8.42 5.23
C LYS A 77 -7.48 -7.66 6.16
N GLY A 78 -6.43 -7.06 5.60
CA GLY A 78 -5.49 -6.23 6.35
C GLY A 78 -6.17 -4.99 6.94
N ILE A 79 -6.97 -4.28 6.15
CA ILE A 79 -7.73 -3.09 6.58
C ILE A 79 -8.68 -3.43 7.72
N LEU A 80 -9.42 -4.54 7.63
CA LEU A 80 -10.34 -4.99 8.67
C LEU A 80 -9.62 -5.41 9.96
N LYS A 81 -8.36 -5.83 9.89
CA LYS A 81 -7.52 -6.18 11.06
C LYS A 81 -6.86 -4.96 11.68
N ALA A 82 -6.72 -3.88 10.94
CA ALA A 82 -6.04 -2.65 11.33
C ALA A 82 -6.65 -2.03 12.60
N LYS A 83 -5.77 -1.52 13.49
CA LYS A 83 -6.14 -0.82 14.73
C LYS A 83 -5.78 0.66 14.66
N GLY A 84 -5.02 1.06 13.66
CA GLY A 84 -4.56 2.43 13.47
C GLY A 84 -5.67 3.38 13.03
N GLN A 85 -5.58 4.61 13.48
CA GLN A 85 -6.41 5.71 12.97
C GLN A 85 -6.12 6.02 11.50
N TYR A 86 -4.87 5.75 11.08
CA TYR A 86 -4.41 5.94 9.70
C TYR A 86 -4.03 4.60 9.09
N ILE A 87 -4.35 4.43 7.82
CA ILE A 87 -4.01 3.25 7.03
C ILE A 87 -3.14 3.68 5.86
N VAL A 88 -2.07 2.92 5.61
CA VAL A 88 -1.21 3.07 4.45
C VAL A 88 -0.89 1.71 3.86
N ARG A 89 -0.92 1.60 2.53
CA ARG A 89 -0.48 0.42 1.79
C ARG A 89 0.99 0.58 1.37
N VAL A 90 1.76 -0.48 1.54
CA VAL A 90 3.10 -0.62 0.96
C VAL A 90 3.16 -1.98 0.27
N ASP A 91 3.55 -2.02 -1.01
CA ASP A 91 3.66 -3.26 -1.74
C ASP A 91 4.95 -4.01 -1.36
N ALA A 92 4.91 -5.34 -1.38
CA ALA A 92 5.96 -6.18 -0.83
C ALA A 92 7.28 -6.11 -1.63
N ASP A 93 7.22 -5.72 -2.90
CA ASP A 93 8.35 -5.51 -3.81
C ASP A 93 8.97 -4.10 -3.70
N ASP A 94 8.32 -3.17 -2.97
CA ASP A 94 8.71 -1.78 -2.79
C ASP A 94 9.44 -1.54 -1.45
N TYR A 95 9.88 -0.30 -1.22
CA TYR A 95 10.42 0.14 0.06
C TYR A 95 10.24 1.64 0.27
N VAL A 96 10.45 2.10 1.50
CA VAL A 96 10.13 3.50 1.87
C VAL A 96 11.30 4.20 2.56
N HIS A 97 11.30 5.52 2.51
CA HIS A 97 12.22 6.38 3.25
C HIS A 97 11.93 6.31 4.76
N CYS A 98 12.95 6.44 5.62
CA CYS A 98 12.79 6.36 7.09
C CYS A 98 11.83 7.42 7.67
N GLU A 99 11.61 8.53 7.01
CA GLU A 99 10.65 9.57 7.41
C GLU A 99 9.24 9.37 6.82
N TYR A 100 8.98 8.29 6.08
CA TYR A 100 7.74 8.08 5.34
C TYR A 100 6.51 8.14 6.25
N LEU A 101 6.43 7.30 7.26
CA LEU A 101 5.27 7.26 8.16
C LEU A 101 5.10 8.54 8.96
N LYS A 102 6.22 9.15 9.39
CA LYS A 102 6.19 10.38 10.18
C LYS A 102 5.67 11.56 9.37
N VAL A 103 6.20 11.77 8.17
CA VAL A 103 5.79 12.91 7.33
C VAL A 103 4.32 12.78 6.94
N LEU A 104 3.86 11.62 6.50
CA LEU A 104 2.46 11.42 6.12
C LEU A 104 1.53 11.62 7.33
N SER A 105 1.84 11.01 8.46
CA SER A 105 0.97 11.08 9.64
C SER A 105 0.91 12.45 10.27
N ILE A 106 2.01 13.23 10.29
CA ILE A 106 2.00 14.57 10.89
C ILE A 106 1.13 15.54 10.07
N HIS A 107 1.08 15.40 8.73
CA HIS A 107 0.20 16.20 7.90
C HIS A 107 -1.28 15.97 8.25
N LEU A 108 -1.70 14.71 8.37
CA LEU A 108 -3.08 14.37 8.76
C LEU A 108 -3.40 14.73 10.21
N LYS A 109 -2.41 14.60 11.11
CA LYS A 109 -2.60 14.89 12.54
C LYS A 109 -2.77 16.38 12.82
N LEU A 110 -2.01 17.23 12.12
CA LEU A 110 -2.03 18.69 12.34
C LEU A 110 -3.10 19.41 11.52
N ASN A 111 -3.69 18.75 10.52
CA ASN A 111 -4.68 19.35 9.63
C ASN A 111 -5.91 18.45 9.54
N ASN A 112 -6.91 18.75 10.35
CA ASN A 112 -8.16 17.97 10.37
C ASN A 112 -8.96 18.07 9.06
N ASP A 113 -8.71 19.11 8.26
CA ASP A 113 -9.36 19.33 6.96
C ASP A 113 -8.76 18.47 5.84
N LEU A 114 -7.62 17.78 6.09
CA LEU A 114 -7.05 16.85 5.13
C LEU A 114 -7.66 15.46 5.30
N ASP A 115 -8.17 14.90 4.21
CA ASP A 115 -8.77 13.56 4.18
C ASP A 115 -7.72 12.47 3.99
N ALA A 116 -6.92 12.62 2.95
CA ALA A 116 -5.80 11.73 2.65
C ALA A 116 -4.59 12.52 2.14
N VAL A 117 -3.39 11.97 2.34
CA VAL A 117 -2.13 12.54 1.83
C VAL A 117 -1.38 11.51 1.02
N ALA A 118 -0.82 11.94 -0.12
CA ALA A 118 0.03 11.14 -0.97
C ALA A 118 1.42 11.78 -1.10
N CYS A 119 2.47 10.99 -0.95
CA CYS A 119 3.82 11.45 -1.25
C CYS A 119 4.18 11.19 -2.72
N ASP A 120 5.12 11.97 -3.24
CA ASP A 120 5.79 11.64 -4.49
C ASP A 120 6.61 10.34 -4.32
N TYR A 121 7.00 9.75 -5.43
CA TYR A 121 7.76 8.51 -5.41
C TYR A 121 8.90 8.51 -6.43
N ASP A 122 9.87 7.64 -6.17
CA ASP A 122 10.96 7.35 -7.08
C ASP A 122 10.73 6.00 -7.75
N LEU A 123 10.85 5.95 -9.06
CA LEU A 123 11.05 4.71 -9.78
C LEU A 123 12.50 4.30 -9.64
N VAL A 124 12.73 3.06 -9.20
CA VAL A 124 14.07 2.49 -9.03
C VAL A 124 14.17 1.13 -9.74
N ASP A 125 15.36 0.76 -10.19
CA ASP A 125 15.64 -0.52 -10.81
C ASP A 125 16.07 -1.62 -9.80
N ASP A 126 16.41 -2.80 -10.28
CA ASP A 126 16.90 -3.94 -9.48
C ASP A 126 18.18 -3.62 -8.68
N ARG A 127 18.97 -2.64 -9.11
CA ARG A 127 20.19 -2.17 -8.42
C ARG A 127 19.87 -1.07 -7.41
N GLN A 128 18.59 -0.66 -7.32
CA GLN A 128 18.11 0.46 -6.53
C GLN A 128 18.62 1.82 -7.05
N ASP A 129 19.04 1.87 -8.31
CA ASP A 129 19.41 3.11 -8.96
C ASP A 129 18.14 3.90 -9.32
N LEU A 130 18.19 5.22 -9.12
CA LEU A 130 17.09 6.11 -9.43
C LEU A 130 16.90 6.20 -10.95
N ILE A 131 15.72 5.79 -11.43
CA ILE A 131 15.30 5.98 -12.82
C ILE A 131 14.64 7.35 -13.00
N LYS A 132 13.70 7.69 -12.09
CA LYS A 132 12.90 8.91 -12.24
C LYS A 132 12.18 9.29 -10.95
N HIS A 133 12.12 10.61 -10.65
CA HIS A 133 11.19 11.19 -9.69
C HIS A 133 9.80 11.36 -10.30
N VAL A 134 8.76 10.96 -9.61
CA VAL A 134 7.38 10.96 -10.11
C VAL A 134 6.46 11.74 -9.17
N ASN A 135 5.66 12.62 -9.77
CA ASN A 135 4.59 13.33 -9.08
C ASN A 135 3.38 12.42 -8.94
N CYS A 136 2.98 12.12 -7.71
CA CYS A 136 1.90 11.17 -7.38
C CYS A 136 0.51 11.57 -7.90
N LEU A 137 0.26 12.86 -8.15
CA LEU A 137 -1.03 13.30 -8.74
C LEU A 137 -1.06 13.19 -10.27
N LYS A 138 0.13 13.30 -10.92
CA LYS A 138 0.24 13.19 -12.39
C LYS A 138 0.28 11.73 -12.85
N SER A 139 0.90 10.88 -12.05
CA SER A 139 1.00 9.44 -12.28
C SER A 139 0.67 8.72 -10.96
N PRO A 140 -0.61 8.58 -10.63
CA PRO A 140 -1.02 7.98 -9.36
C PRO A 140 -0.71 6.48 -9.32
N ILE A 141 -0.37 6.01 -8.12
CA ILE A 141 -0.21 4.59 -7.77
C ILE A 141 -1.05 4.29 -6.53
N GLY A 142 -1.36 3.01 -6.29
CA GLY A 142 -2.14 2.57 -5.12
C GLY A 142 -1.42 2.70 -3.79
N CYS A 143 -0.11 2.83 -3.84
CA CYS A 143 0.80 2.94 -2.70
C CYS A 143 1.18 4.40 -2.43
N GLY A 144 1.92 4.64 -1.33
CA GLY A 144 2.39 6.00 -1.02
C GLY A 144 1.29 6.96 -0.55
N ILE A 145 0.11 6.44 -0.24
CA ILE A 145 -1.05 7.23 0.22
C ILE A 145 -1.43 6.80 1.64
N MET A 146 -1.56 7.76 2.54
CA MET A 146 -2.09 7.54 3.88
C MET A 146 -3.50 8.10 3.97
N TYR A 147 -4.43 7.24 4.39
CA TYR A 147 -5.86 7.53 4.55
C TYR A 147 -6.25 7.58 6.02
N ARG A 148 -7.33 8.28 6.35
CA ARG A 148 -8.05 8.06 7.61
C ARG A 148 -8.81 6.73 7.51
N ALA A 149 -8.65 5.85 8.48
CA ALA A 149 -9.24 4.52 8.46
C ALA A 149 -10.76 4.55 8.30
N GLU A 150 -11.44 5.45 9.03
CA GLU A 150 -12.89 5.64 8.97
C GLU A 150 -13.39 5.97 7.56
N GLN A 151 -12.69 6.86 6.84
CA GLN A 151 -13.05 7.27 5.47
C GLN A 151 -12.87 6.14 4.47
N LEU A 152 -11.79 5.36 4.61
CA LEU A 152 -11.52 4.20 3.75
C LEU A 152 -12.58 3.11 3.93
N ILE A 153 -13.01 2.89 5.19
CA ILE A 153 -14.10 1.95 5.52
C ILE A 153 -15.45 2.48 5.00
N GLU A 154 -15.72 3.77 5.16
CA GLU A 154 -16.98 4.39 4.70
C GLU A 154 -17.20 4.26 3.20
N ILE A 155 -16.15 4.37 2.39
CA ILE A 155 -16.24 4.17 0.94
C ILE A 155 -16.32 2.69 0.53
N GLY A 156 -16.21 1.74 1.47
CA GLY A 156 -16.32 0.30 1.25
C GLY A 156 -15.00 -0.37 0.85
N CYS A 157 -13.84 0.21 1.22
CA CYS A 157 -12.50 -0.35 0.96
C CYS A 157 -12.27 -0.66 -0.53
N TYR A 158 -11.54 -1.72 -0.87
CA TYR A 158 -11.28 -2.14 -2.26
C TYR A 158 -12.42 -3.01 -2.80
N ASP A 159 -12.77 -2.84 -4.09
CA ASP A 159 -13.70 -3.75 -4.77
C ASP A 159 -12.95 -5.01 -5.24
N GLU A 160 -13.26 -6.14 -4.63
CA GLU A 160 -12.61 -7.44 -4.88
C GLU A 160 -12.84 -7.99 -6.30
N ASN A 161 -13.77 -7.41 -7.04
CA ASN A 161 -13.98 -7.73 -8.45
C ASN A 161 -12.95 -7.09 -9.39
N PHE A 162 -12.06 -6.22 -8.86
CA PHE A 162 -10.99 -5.57 -9.63
C PHE A 162 -9.63 -6.12 -9.19
N ARG A 163 -9.19 -7.25 -9.76
CA ARG A 163 -7.88 -7.85 -9.46
C ARG A 163 -6.70 -7.01 -9.94
N VAL A 164 -6.92 -6.12 -10.89
CA VAL A 164 -5.99 -5.11 -11.40
C VAL A 164 -6.77 -3.81 -11.50
N ARG A 165 -6.13 -2.64 -11.33
CA ARG A 165 -6.74 -1.30 -11.22
C ARG A 165 -7.70 -1.14 -10.02
N GLU A 166 -7.52 -1.95 -8.99
CA GLU A 166 -8.26 -1.86 -7.74
C GLU A 166 -8.06 -0.50 -7.05
N ASP A 167 -6.86 0.05 -7.19
CA ASP A 167 -6.45 1.36 -6.68
C ASP A 167 -7.13 2.51 -7.42
N GLU A 168 -7.22 2.41 -8.76
CA GLU A 168 -7.91 3.40 -9.59
C GLU A 168 -9.40 3.39 -9.30
N GLU A 169 -10.01 2.21 -9.17
CA GLU A 169 -11.43 2.05 -8.81
C GLU A 169 -11.73 2.68 -7.43
N MET A 170 -10.93 2.35 -6.43
CA MET A 170 -11.07 2.89 -5.08
C MET A 170 -10.84 4.41 -5.05
N SER A 171 -9.83 4.91 -5.77
CA SER A 171 -9.54 6.34 -5.89
C SER A 171 -10.70 7.13 -6.51
N ILE A 172 -11.43 6.57 -7.48
CA ILE A 172 -12.62 7.20 -8.07
C ILE A 172 -13.71 7.36 -7.01
N ARG A 173 -13.99 6.28 -6.21
CA ARG A 173 -14.99 6.36 -5.13
C ARG A 173 -14.56 7.33 -4.03
N PHE A 174 -13.28 7.30 -3.65
CA PHE A 174 -12.73 8.19 -2.64
C PHE A 174 -12.90 9.65 -3.03
N LYS A 175 -12.48 10.03 -4.23
CA LYS A 175 -12.54 11.41 -4.73
C LYS A 175 -13.95 11.98 -4.95
N LYS A 176 -14.99 11.15 -4.89
CA LYS A 176 -16.39 11.63 -4.89
C LYS A 176 -16.80 12.28 -3.56
N LYS A 177 -16.11 11.94 -2.46
CA LYS A 177 -16.45 12.43 -1.10
C LYS A 177 -15.30 13.18 -0.45
N TYR A 178 -14.07 12.85 -0.77
CA TYR A 178 -12.86 13.24 -0.06
C TYR A 178 -11.80 13.80 -0.99
N SER A 179 -10.86 14.55 -0.42
CA SER A 179 -9.74 15.15 -1.12
C SER A 179 -8.45 14.35 -0.92
N LEU A 180 -7.55 14.40 -1.90
CA LEU A 180 -6.21 13.85 -1.81
C LEU A 180 -5.20 14.97 -1.93
N THR A 181 -4.41 15.20 -0.89
CA THR A 181 -3.38 16.24 -0.83
C THR A 181 -2.00 15.65 -1.12
N ARG A 182 -1.26 16.30 -2.03
CA ARG A 182 0.10 15.91 -2.39
C ARG A 182 1.11 16.45 -1.40
N ILE A 183 2.06 15.62 -1.00
CA ILE A 183 3.31 15.97 -0.32
C ILE A 183 4.44 15.83 -1.34
N PRO A 184 5.11 16.91 -1.78
CA PRO A 184 6.10 16.87 -2.87
C PRO A 184 7.47 16.35 -2.40
N LEU A 185 7.48 15.23 -1.70
CA LEU A 185 8.67 14.54 -1.20
C LEU A 185 8.65 13.09 -1.68
N PRO A 186 9.71 12.57 -2.33
CA PRO A 186 9.75 11.21 -2.87
C PRO A 186 10.08 10.20 -1.75
N LEU A 187 9.11 9.98 -0.86
CA LEU A 187 9.27 9.13 0.32
C LEU A 187 9.00 7.64 0.04
N TYR A 188 8.47 7.32 -1.13
CA TYR A 188 8.17 5.98 -1.57
C TYR A 188 9.10 5.59 -2.73
N LYS A 189 9.61 4.34 -2.73
CA LYS A 189 10.49 3.78 -3.75
C LYS A 189 9.74 2.66 -4.45
N TYR A 190 9.23 2.95 -5.65
CA TYR A 190 8.55 2.00 -6.51
C TYR A 190 9.58 1.22 -7.33
N HIS A 191 9.66 -0.08 -7.10
CA HIS A 191 10.62 -0.95 -7.74
C HIS A 191 10.08 -1.50 -9.07
N LEU A 192 10.78 -1.18 -10.14
CA LEU A 192 10.46 -1.70 -11.48
C LEU A 192 11.21 -3.01 -11.73
N HIS A 193 10.48 -4.09 -11.94
CA HIS A 193 10.99 -5.39 -12.35
C HIS A 193 10.02 -6.10 -13.30
N ASP A 194 10.47 -7.16 -13.98
CA ASP A 194 9.70 -7.81 -15.05
C ASP A 194 8.39 -8.46 -14.58
N ASN A 195 8.26 -8.78 -13.29
CA ASN A 195 7.11 -9.45 -12.70
C ASN A 195 6.04 -8.48 -12.14
N ASN A 196 6.18 -7.17 -12.33
CA ASN A 196 5.14 -6.24 -11.88
C ASN A 196 3.78 -6.58 -12.51
N ILE A 197 2.70 -6.60 -11.71
CA ILE A 197 1.32 -6.92 -12.15
C ILE A 197 0.89 -6.02 -13.32
N THR A 198 1.33 -4.77 -13.35
CA THR A 198 1.05 -3.79 -14.40
C THR A 198 1.63 -4.14 -15.77
N SER A 199 2.54 -5.12 -15.86
CA SER A 199 3.12 -5.60 -17.12
C SER A 199 2.12 -6.41 -17.96
N ASN A 200 1.02 -6.91 -17.38
CA ASN A 200 0.00 -7.67 -18.09
C ASN A 200 -0.99 -6.75 -18.82
N LEU A 201 -0.65 -6.37 -20.06
CA LEU A 201 -1.46 -5.45 -20.87
C LEU A 201 -2.89 -5.94 -21.15
N GLN A 202 -3.11 -7.26 -21.26
CA GLN A 202 -4.46 -7.81 -21.52
C GLN A 202 -5.35 -7.62 -20.29
N ALA A 203 -4.86 -7.96 -19.10
CA ALA A 203 -5.57 -7.72 -17.85
C ALA A 203 -5.82 -6.23 -17.64
N MET A 204 -4.80 -5.37 -17.87
CA MET A 204 -4.91 -3.93 -17.73
C MET A 204 -6.01 -3.33 -18.62
N ASN A 205 -6.16 -3.80 -19.88
CA ASN A 205 -7.21 -3.34 -20.79
C ASN A 205 -8.58 -3.85 -20.36
N PHE A 206 -8.71 -5.13 -20.02
CA PHE A 206 -9.97 -5.72 -19.55
C PHE A 206 -10.55 -4.95 -18.35
N TYR A 207 -9.71 -4.71 -17.32
CA TYR A 207 -10.16 -3.98 -16.14
C TYR A 207 -10.36 -2.48 -16.39
N LYS A 208 -9.72 -1.88 -17.39
CA LYS A 208 -10.01 -0.52 -17.84
C LYS A 208 -11.43 -0.41 -18.40
N ASP A 209 -11.84 -1.35 -19.25
CA ASP A 209 -13.19 -1.35 -19.81
C ASP A 209 -14.25 -1.58 -18.73
N LYS A 210 -13.98 -2.51 -17.80
CA LYS A 210 -14.83 -2.76 -16.63
C LYS A 210 -14.95 -1.52 -15.73
N LEU A 211 -13.86 -0.77 -15.53
CA LEU A 211 -13.83 0.47 -14.77
C LEU A 211 -14.70 1.55 -15.43
N ASN A 212 -14.56 1.70 -16.77
CA ASN A 212 -15.36 2.66 -17.52
C ASN A 212 -16.85 2.33 -17.44
N GLN A 213 -17.22 1.05 -17.58
CA GLN A 213 -18.62 0.61 -17.43
C GLN A 213 -19.18 0.89 -16.02
N LYS A 214 -18.38 0.65 -14.97
CA LYS A 214 -18.83 0.85 -13.58
C LYS A 214 -19.03 2.32 -13.22
N HIS A 215 -18.24 3.22 -13.80
CA HIS A 215 -18.21 4.63 -13.43
C HIS A 215 -18.70 5.57 -14.53
N ASP A 216 -19.37 5.06 -15.58
CA ASP A 216 -19.95 5.84 -16.70
C ASP A 216 -18.92 6.79 -17.35
N ARG A 217 -17.73 6.27 -17.67
CA ARG A 217 -16.62 7.00 -18.29
C ARG A 217 -16.41 6.64 -19.76
#